data_eb58c966c86cab1de86ea611269d6b88
#
_entry.id   eb58c966c86cab1de86ea611269d6b88
#
_cell.length_a   1.000
_cell.length_b   1.000
_cell.length_c   1.000
_cell.angle_alpha   90.00
_cell.angle_beta   90.00
_cell.angle_gamma   90.00
#
_symmetry.space_group_name_H-M   'P 1'
#
loop_
_entity.id
_entity.type
_entity.pdbx_description
1 polymer ?
#
loop_
_entity_poly.entity_id
_entity_poly.type
_entity_poly.pdbx_seq_one_letter_code
_entity_poly.pdbx_strand_id
1 'polypeptide(L)'
;SQQPKWMLLSYRKAVTASSTAEGSAPTNAVDEDCRRWWSAGSDQPGEWLCVDLGRDYDVRAIQVNMADEKLVVDFPADSYGDDRKTRHIETRLQISCYTVETSLDGETWTLREDVARECSNGYYEYADGIRARYIRVTGGALPYGQTLRVSGLRVFGNGEGACPAQANAKAVRVDALDGKISWQHIENAQGCNVRYGMAPDKLYQSWLVYDADEVTLSTLMSGQTYYICVDSFNENGVTTGEIIKMEG
;
A
#
# COMPACT_ATOMS: atom_id res chain seq x y z
N SER A 1 10.51 -16.62 -8.66
CA SER A 1 10.28 -15.57 -7.63
C SER A 1 9.68 -16.24 -6.40
N GLN A 2 10.05 -15.78 -5.22
CA GLN A 2 9.41 -16.27 -4.00
C GLN A 2 7.99 -15.71 -3.92
N GLN A 3 7.05 -16.55 -3.49
CA GLN A 3 5.70 -16.12 -3.15
C GLN A 3 5.76 -15.12 -1.97
N PRO A 4 4.86 -14.14 -1.89
CA PRO A 4 4.81 -13.24 -0.75
C PRO A 4 4.56 -14.04 0.53
N LYS A 5 5.24 -13.66 1.61
CA LYS A 5 5.12 -14.33 2.91
C LYS A 5 3.74 -14.08 3.52
N TRP A 6 3.19 -12.89 3.31
CA TRP A 6 1.90 -12.44 3.80
C TRP A 6 1.15 -11.68 2.73
N MET A 7 -0.17 -11.73 2.79
CA MET A 7 -1.08 -11.05 1.86
C MET A 7 -1.54 -9.71 2.44
N LEU A 8 -1.92 -8.77 1.57
CA LEU A 8 -2.50 -7.50 1.99
C LEU A 8 -3.95 -7.72 2.40
N LEU A 9 -4.26 -7.47 3.66
CA LEU A 9 -5.59 -7.67 4.25
C LEU A 9 -6.45 -6.41 4.22
N SER A 10 -5.84 -5.22 4.14
CA SER A 10 -6.52 -3.92 4.27
C SER A 10 -7.04 -3.36 2.95
N TYR A 11 -6.74 -3.95 1.80
CA TYR A 11 -7.14 -3.41 0.51
C TYR A 11 -8.65 -3.20 0.41
N ARG A 12 -9.05 -1.94 0.20
CA ARG A 12 -10.47 -1.50 0.07
C ARG A 12 -11.39 -1.94 1.20
N LYS A 13 -10.85 -2.18 2.38
CA LYS A 13 -11.66 -2.44 3.57
C LYS A 13 -12.33 -1.15 4.06
N ALA A 14 -13.34 -1.32 4.91
CA ALA A 14 -14.03 -0.19 5.52
C ALA A 14 -13.08 0.61 6.42
N VAL A 15 -13.13 1.93 6.31
CA VAL A 15 -12.28 2.84 7.08
C VAL A 15 -13.13 3.92 7.73
N THR A 16 -12.86 4.19 8.99
CA THR A 16 -13.43 5.30 9.75
C THR A 16 -12.32 6.23 10.24
N ALA A 17 -12.66 7.44 10.54
CA ALA A 17 -11.72 8.45 11.04
C ALA A 17 -12.37 9.34 12.07
N SER A 18 -11.56 9.95 12.95
CA SER A 18 -12.02 10.96 13.94
C SER A 18 -12.64 12.18 13.26
N SER A 19 -12.03 12.62 12.17
CA SER A 19 -12.47 13.73 11.33
C SER A 19 -11.90 13.56 9.92
N THR A 20 -12.34 14.37 8.97
CA THR A 20 -11.82 14.33 7.60
C THR A 20 -11.83 15.73 7.01
N ALA A 21 -10.71 16.15 6.44
CA ALA A 21 -10.59 17.42 5.74
C ALA A 21 -11.41 17.41 4.44
N GLU A 22 -11.89 18.57 4.03
CA GLU A 22 -12.61 18.73 2.76
C GLU A 22 -11.76 18.25 1.58
N GLY A 23 -12.38 17.53 0.66
CA GLY A 23 -11.70 16.96 -0.51
C GLY A 23 -10.86 15.71 -0.25
N SER A 24 -10.84 15.23 0.99
CA SER A 24 -10.17 13.98 1.38
C SER A 24 -11.19 12.87 1.66
N ALA A 25 -10.72 11.61 1.70
CA ALA A 25 -11.55 10.46 2.07
C ALA A 25 -10.73 9.44 2.85
N PRO A 26 -11.26 8.85 3.95
CA PRO A 26 -10.57 7.80 4.70
C PRO A 26 -10.16 6.60 3.86
N THR A 27 -10.95 6.24 2.85
CA THR A 27 -10.69 5.13 1.93
C THR A 27 -9.43 5.29 1.09
N ASN A 28 -8.90 6.52 0.93
CA ASN A 28 -7.63 6.77 0.23
C ASN A 28 -6.44 6.08 0.92
N ALA A 29 -6.54 5.78 2.21
CA ALA A 29 -5.47 5.11 2.95
C ALA A 29 -5.38 3.60 2.70
N VAL A 30 -6.35 3.01 1.99
CA VAL A 30 -6.44 1.55 1.73
C VAL A 30 -6.69 1.20 0.26
N ASP A 31 -6.54 2.15 -0.66
CA ASP A 31 -6.79 1.95 -2.10
C ASP A 31 -5.53 1.63 -2.92
N GLU A 32 -4.35 1.60 -2.28
CA GLU A 32 -3.04 1.36 -2.88
C GLU A 32 -2.57 2.45 -3.89
N ASP A 33 -3.28 3.56 -4.01
CA ASP A 33 -2.81 4.72 -4.78
C ASP A 33 -2.01 5.69 -3.89
N CYS A 34 -0.69 5.57 -3.92
CA CYS A 34 0.22 6.41 -3.11
C CYS A 34 0.16 7.92 -3.43
N ARG A 35 -0.55 8.33 -4.49
CA ARG A 35 -0.78 9.75 -4.84
C ARG A 35 -1.99 10.33 -4.12
N ARG A 36 -2.73 9.51 -3.39
CA ARG A 36 -3.90 9.90 -2.61
C ARG A 36 -3.68 9.59 -1.14
N TRP A 37 -4.29 10.36 -0.29
CA TRP A 37 -4.21 10.18 1.16
C TRP A 37 -5.48 10.66 1.85
N TRP A 38 -5.72 10.16 3.03
CA TRP A 38 -6.64 10.76 3.96
C TRP A 38 -5.94 11.86 4.76
N SER A 39 -6.65 12.96 4.99
CA SER A 39 -6.24 14.07 5.87
C SER A 39 -7.25 14.22 7.00
N ALA A 40 -6.78 14.32 8.22
CA ALA A 40 -7.63 14.71 9.35
C ALA A 40 -8.19 16.13 9.15
N GLY A 41 -9.31 16.42 9.79
CA GLY A 41 -9.97 17.73 9.73
C GLY A 41 -9.29 18.81 10.58
N SER A 42 -8.36 18.42 11.47
CA SER A 42 -7.58 19.33 12.30
C SER A 42 -6.13 18.90 12.43
N ASP A 43 -5.28 19.81 12.91
CA ASP A 43 -3.86 19.57 13.22
C ASP A 43 -3.63 19.15 14.68
N GLN A 44 -4.71 18.93 15.42
CA GLN A 44 -4.62 18.61 16.84
C GLN A 44 -4.18 17.16 17.07
N PRO A 45 -3.35 16.89 18.08
CA PRO A 45 -3.08 15.53 18.53
C PRO A 45 -4.35 14.79 18.92
N GLY A 46 -4.39 13.49 18.62
CA GLY A 46 -5.54 12.64 18.92
C GLY A 46 -6.44 12.34 17.71
N GLU A 47 -6.19 12.96 16.57
CA GLU A 47 -6.84 12.54 15.31
C GLU A 47 -6.44 11.13 14.94
N TRP A 48 -7.38 10.32 14.43
CA TRP A 48 -7.12 8.91 14.15
C TRP A 48 -7.79 8.42 12.87
N LEU A 49 -7.23 7.36 12.32
CA LEU A 49 -7.76 6.57 11.21
C LEU A 49 -7.83 5.10 11.63
N CYS A 50 -8.94 4.43 11.35
CA CYS A 50 -9.17 3.03 11.72
C CYS A 50 -9.67 2.22 10.53
N VAL A 51 -9.00 1.13 10.20
CA VAL A 51 -9.48 0.14 9.24
C VAL A 51 -10.19 -1.01 9.96
N ASP A 52 -11.36 -1.40 9.46
CA ASP A 52 -12.08 -2.63 9.84
C ASP A 52 -11.81 -3.69 8.77
N LEU A 53 -11.08 -4.72 9.09
CA LEU A 53 -10.80 -5.84 8.19
C LEU A 53 -12.03 -6.71 7.87
N GLY A 54 -13.16 -6.45 8.55
CA GLY A 54 -14.43 -7.16 8.36
C GLY A 54 -14.58 -8.42 9.20
N ARG A 55 -13.49 -9.00 9.63
CA ARG A 55 -13.38 -10.13 10.59
C ARG A 55 -11.99 -10.10 11.24
N ASP A 56 -11.79 -10.93 12.21
CA ASP A 56 -10.46 -11.09 12.82
C ASP A 56 -9.53 -11.95 11.94
N TYR A 57 -8.27 -11.50 11.88
CA TYR A 57 -7.19 -12.15 11.14
C TYR A 57 -5.97 -12.35 12.04
N ASP A 58 -5.09 -13.26 11.61
CA ASP A 58 -3.72 -13.35 12.09
C ASP A 58 -2.87 -12.29 11.38
N VAL A 59 -2.77 -11.11 11.99
CA VAL A 59 -2.00 -9.99 11.47
C VAL A 59 -0.52 -10.20 11.76
N ARG A 60 0.31 -10.10 10.73
CA ARG A 60 1.75 -10.36 10.79
C ARG A 60 2.60 -9.12 10.61
N ALA A 61 2.09 -8.11 9.94
CA ALA A 61 2.77 -6.82 9.83
C ALA A 61 1.77 -5.69 9.63
N ILE A 62 2.13 -4.50 10.09
CA ILE A 62 1.40 -3.25 9.86
C ILE A 62 2.38 -2.23 9.30
N GLN A 63 2.00 -1.59 8.20
CA GLN A 63 2.75 -0.49 7.60
C GLN A 63 1.92 0.78 7.62
N VAL A 64 2.53 1.85 8.10
CA VAL A 64 1.95 3.19 8.11
C VAL A 64 2.78 4.06 7.17
N ASN A 65 2.15 4.60 6.14
CA ASN A 65 2.74 5.59 5.24
C ASN A 65 2.01 6.92 5.44
N MET A 66 2.74 7.92 5.85
CA MET A 66 2.22 9.28 5.98
C MET A 66 2.51 10.08 4.72
N ALA A 67 1.69 11.10 4.48
CA ALA A 67 1.86 12.04 3.37
C ALA A 67 2.18 13.44 3.90
N ASP A 68 3.05 14.12 3.18
CA ASP A 68 3.38 15.52 3.43
C ASP A 68 2.69 16.38 2.37
N GLU A 69 1.90 17.35 2.82
CA GLU A 69 1.25 18.32 1.93
C GLU A 69 1.24 19.69 2.59
N LYS A 70 1.60 20.71 1.81
CA LYS A 70 1.54 22.11 2.22
C LYS A 70 2.24 22.38 3.56
N LEU A 71 3.43 21.79 3.73
CA LEU A 71 4.25 22.05 4.91
C LEU A 71 4.63 23.53 4.94
N VAL A 72 4.34 24.18 6.07
CA VAL A 72 4.81 25.53 6.35
C VAL A 72 5.99 25.43 7.30
N VAL A 73 7.17 25.77 6.80
CA VAL A 73 8.40 25.77 7.59
C VAL A 73 8.80 27.20 7.86
N ASP A 74 8.79 27.61 9.13
CA ASP A 74 9.28 28.90 9.54
C ASP A 74 10.81 28.87 9.60
N PHE A 75 11.42 29.63 8.71
CA PHE A 75 12.88 29.83 8.73
C PHE A 75 13.26 30.90 9.77
N PRO A 76 14.27 30.66 10.61
CA PRO A 76 14.79 31.70 11.46
C PRO A 76 15.23 32.92 10.62
N ALA A 77 14.84 34.12 11.04
CA ALA A 77 15.05 35.36 10.28
C ALA A 77 16.50 35.66 9.98
N ASP A 78 17.43 35.09 10.75
CA ASP A 78 18.89 35.26 10.65
C ASP A 78 19.58 34.11 9.88
N SER A 79 18.84 33.12 9.40
CA SER A 79 19.39 31.93 8.75
C SER A 79 19.97 32.21 7.36
N TYR A 80 19.59 33.32 6.70
CA TYR A 80 20.03 33.69 5.35
C TYR A 80 20.04 35.17 5.14
N GLY A 81 21.12 35.64 4.50
CA GLY A 81 21.07 36.90 3.78
C GLY A 81 19.94 36.87 2.72
N ASP A 82 19.68 38.02 2.14
CA ASP A 82 18.52 38.30 1.22
C ASP A 82 18.43 37.41 -0.04
N ASP A 83 19.23 36.34 -0.13
CA ASP A 83 19.25 35.41 -1.26
C ASP A 83 18.33 34.19 -1.02
N ARG A 84 17.08 34.35 -1.40
CA ARG A 84 16.03 33.28 -1.40
C ARG A 84 16.36 32.08 -2.31
N LYS A 85 17.52 32.02 -2.92
CA LYS A 85 17.96 30.94 -3.82
C LYS A 85 18.78 29.87 -3.13
N THR A 86 19.17 30.04 -1.89
CA THR A 86 19.94 29.06 -1.14
C THR A 86 19.01 27.99 -0.56
N ARG A 87 19.40 26.73 -0.71
CA ARG A 87 18.70 25.60 -0.07
C ARG A 87 18.82 25.71 1.44
N HIS A 88 17.69 25.73 2.13
CA HIS A 88 17.68 25.57 3.58
C HIS A 88 17.87 24.09 3.93
N ILE A 89 18.76 23.82 4.88
CA ILE A 89 18.88 22.50 5.50
C ILE A 89 18.30 22.63 6.91
N GLU A 90 17.17 21.95 7.15
CA GLU A 90 16.60 21.92 8.48
C GLU A 90 17.53 21.14 9.42
N THR A 91 18.02 21.81 10.44
CA THR A 91 18.90 21.20 11.45
C THR A 91 18.19 20.89 12.77
N ARG A 92 16.94 21.36 12.92
CA ARG A 92 16.12 21.06 14.09
C ARG A 92 15.56 19.66 13.98
N LEU A 93 15.64 18.91 15.05
CA LEU A 93 15.07 17.58 15.12
C LEU A 93 13.54 17.65 14.97
N GLN A 94 13.01 16.98 13.97
CA GLN A 94 11.59 16.88 13.70
C GLN A 94 11.10 15.47 14.06
N ILE A 95 10.33 15.36 15.12
CA ILE A 95 9.83 14.08 15.64
C ILE A 95 8.40 13.87 15.22
N SER A 96 8.12 12.73 14.62
CA SER A 96 6.76 12.22 14.38
C SER A 96 6.33 11.33 15.53
N CYS A 97 5.26 11.72 16.22
CA CYS A 97 4.66 10.94 17.28
C CYS A 97 3.33 10.35 16.82
N TYR A 98 3.14 9.05 16.95
CA TYR A 98 1.86 8.38 16.71
C TYR A 98 1.81 7.03 17.41
N THR A 99 0.61 6.50 17.58
CA THR A 99 0.40 5.15 18.09
C THR A 99 -0.24 4.26 17.04
N VAL A 100 0.04 2.96 17.13
CA VAL A 100 -0.68 1.90 16.40
C VAL A 100 -1.35 1.01 17.42
N GLU A 101 -2.64 0.81 17.28
CA GLU A 101 -3.46 0.04 18.20
C GLU A 101 -4.28 -0.99 17.42
N THR A 102 -4.59 -2.10 18.07
CA THR A 102 -5.43 -3.16 17.51
C THR A 102 -6.58 -3.50 18.44
N SER A 103 -7.69 -3.97 17.85
CA SER A 103 -8.88 -4.40 18.58
C SER A 103 -9.54 -5.58 17.87
N LEU A 104 -10.31 -6.38 18.61
CA LEU A 104 -11.21 -7.41 18.09
C LEU A 104 -12.65 -6.92 17.97
N ASP A 105 -13.07 -6.03 18.87
CA ASP A 105 -14.45 -5.57 19.04
C ASP A 105 -14.67 -4.10 18.62
N GLY A 106 -13.58 -3.34 18.38
CA GLY A 106 -13.62 -1.91 18.09
C GLY A 106 -13.80 -1.01 19.32
N GLU A 107 -13.90 -1.59 20.51
CA GLU A 107 -14.11 -0.90 21.79
C GLU A 107 -12.89 -1.04 22.69
N THR A 108 -12.36 -2.25 22.83
CA THR A 108 -11.19 -2.55 23.67
C THR A 108 -9.92 -2.54 22.80
N TRP A 109 -9.00 -1.63 23.10
CA TRP A 109 -7.80 -1.40 22.29
C TRP A 109 -6.55 -1.86 22.99
N THR A 110 -5.66 -2.50 22.24
CA THR A 110 -4.33 -2.88 22.69
C THR A 110 -3.30 -2.06 21.94
N LEU A 111 -2.48 -1.31 22.66
CA LEU A 111 -1.35 -0.57 22.11
C LEU A 111 -0.32 -1.55 21.57
N ARG A 112 0.08 -1.37 20.31
CA ARG A 112 1.11 -2.18 19.65
C ARG A 112 2.40 -1.39 19.47
N GLU A 113 2.28 -0.16 18.98
CA GLU A 113 3.43 0.72 18.76
C GLU A 113 3.16 2.09 19.37
N ASP A 114 4.15 2.59 20.08
CA ASP A 114 4.21 3.98 20.56
C ASP A 114 5.46 4.61 19.94
N VAL A 115 5.24 5.43 18.91
CA VAL A 115 6.30 5.89 18.02
C VAL A 115 6.63 7.34 18.31
N ALA A 116 7.91 7.62 18.52
CA ALA A 116 8.47 8.96 18.61
C ALA A 116 9.85 8.96 17.92
N ARG A 117 9.90 9.31 16.63
CA ARG A 117 11.13 9.27 15.83
C ARG A 117 11.11 10.25 14.66
N GLU A 118 12.24 10.50 14.03
CA GLU A 118 12.37 11.42 12.89
C GLU A 118 11.62 10.94 11.63
N CYS A 119 11.39 9.64 11.47
CA CYS A 119 10.69 9.09 10.33
C CYS A 119 9.20 8.91 10.64
N SER A 120 8.32 9.47 9.81
CA SER A 120 6.87 9.30 9.93
C SER A 120 6.35 7.96 9.39
N ASN A 121 7.04 7.34 8.44
CA ASN A 121 6.66 6.04 7.92
C ASN A 121 7.16 4.92 8.84
N GLY A 122 6.37 3.88 9.02
CA GLY A 122 6.70 2.74 9.85
C GLY A 122 6.28 1.42 9.25
N TYR A 123 7.09 0.39 9.52
CA TYR A 123 6.79 -1.00 9.20
C TYR A 123 7.09 -1.85 10.43
N TYR A 124 6.10 -2.55 10.94
CA TYR A 124 6.14 -3.29 12.20
C TYR A 124 5.78 -4.74 11.94
N GLU A 125 6.69 -5.67 12.24
CA GLU A 125 6.47 -7.11 12.12
C GLU A 125 6.16 -7.73 13.47
N TYR A 126 5.23 -8.68 13.47
CA TYR A 126 4.80 -9.45 14.65
C TYR A 126 5.07 -10.93 14.38
N ALA A 127 6.20 -11.44 14.89
CA ALA A 127 6.68 -12.80 14.59
C ALA A 127 5.66 -13.88 14.97
N ASP A 128 5.00 -13.74 16.10
CA ASP A 128 3.99 -14.68 16.60
C ASP A 128 2.58 -14.40 16.06
N GLY A 129 2.43 -13.30 15.32
CA GLY A 129 1.13 -12.81 14.86
C GLY A 129 0.31 -12.13 15.95
N ILE A 130 -0.66 -11.35 15.53
CA ILE A 130 -1.62 -10.67 16.39
C ILE A 130 -3.01 -10.95 15.87
N ARG A 131 -3.90 -11.50 16.71
CA ARG A 131 -5.30 -11.62 16.35
C ARG A 131 -5.97 -10.25 16.45
N ALA A 132 -6.44 -9.71 15.31
CA ALA A 132 -7.05 -8.40 15.24
C ALA A 132 -8.07 -8.31 14.10
N ARG A 133 -9.09 -7.48 14.30
CA ARG A 133 -10.05 -7.05 13.27
C ARG A 133 -9.89 -5.58 12.93
N TYR A 134 -9.67 -4.75 13.95
CA TYR A 134 -9.53 -3.30 13.79
C TYR A 134 -8.09 -2.88 14.03
N ILE A 135 -7.59 -2.01 13.16
CA ILE A 135 -6.27 -1.40 13.29
C ILE A 135 -6.44 0.11 13.23
N ARG A 136 -5.96 0.81 14.26
CA ARG A 136 -6.06 2.25 14.39
C ARG A 136 -4.68 2.89 14.48
N VAL A 137 -4.50 3.97 13.74
CA VAL A 137 -3.37 4.89 13.86
C VAL A 137 -3.88 6.19 14.44
N THR A 138 -3.27 6.64 15.53
CA THR A 138 -3.61 7.90 16.20
C THR A 138 -2.40 8.82 16.17
N GLY A 139 -2.56 10.02 15.62
CA GLY A 139 -1.50 11.04 15.54
C GLY A 139 -1.28 11.72 16.88
N GLY A 140 -0.01 11.89 17.25
CA GLY A 140 0.44 12.77 18.30
C GLY A 140 0.98 14.08 17.72
N ALA A 141 2.07 14.59 18.27
CA ALA A 141 2.80 15.72 17.69
C ALA A 141 3.47 15.29 16.38
N LEU A 142 3.28 16.07 15.33
CA LEU A 142 3.87 15.84 14.02
C LEU A 142 4.82 17.00 13.65
N PRO A 143 5.81 16.75 12.77
CA PRO A 143 6.74 17.77 12.32
C PRO A 143 6.01 19.02 11.82
N TYR A 144 6.50 20.20 12.21
CA TYR A 144 5.97 21.50 11.82
C TYR A 144 4.48 21.74 12.17
N GLY A 145 3.94 21.01 13.15
CA GLY A 145 2.51 21.12 13.51
C GLY A 145 1.55 20.73 12.39
N GLN A 146 1.98 19.82 11.50
CA GLN A 146 1.15 19.41 10.38
C GLN A 146 -0.02 18.54 10.82
N THR A 147 -1.08 18.55 10.02
CA THR A 147 -2.23 17.65 10.14
C THR A 147 -1.82 16.20 9.89
N LEU A 148 -2.42 15.26 10.61
CA LEU A 148 -2.24 13.83 10.33
C LEU A 148 -2.78 13.49 8.94
N ARG A 149 -1.90 12.94 8.09
CA ARG A 149 -2.22 12.48 6.73
C ARG A 149 -1.68 11.08 6.53
N VAL A 150 -2.54 10.17 6.09
CA VAL A 150 -2.16 8.76 5.87
C VAL A 150 -2.42 8.40 4.42
N SER A 151 -1.36 8.10 3.66
CA SER A 151 -1.44 7.62 2.28
C SER A 151 -1.52 6.09 2.20
N GLY A 152 -1.17 5.39 3.27
CA GLY A 152 -1.27 3.93 3.33
C GLY A 152 -1.33 3.42 4.76
N LEU A 153 -2.42 2.76 5.11
CA LEU A 153 -2.52 1.90 6.29
C LEU A 153 -2.64 0.47 5.79
N ARG A 154 -1.49 -0.18 5.67
CA ARG A 154 -1.36 -1.51 5.07
C ARG A 154 -1.21 -2.55 6.15
N VAL A 155 -2.12 -3.52 6.16
CA VAL A 155 -2.15 -4.62 7.13
C VAL A 155 -1.87 -5.92 6.39
N PHE A 156 -0.88 -6.67 6.84
CA PHE A 156 -0.44 -7.91 6.22
C PHE A 156 -0.67 -9.11 7.12
N GLY A 157 -1.05 -10.21 6.51
CA GLY A 157 -1.28 -11.49 7.17
C GLY A 157 -1.80 -12.51 6.17
N ASN A 158 -2.45 -13.55 6.65
CA ASN A 158 -3.08 -14.55 5.81
C ASN A 158 -4.49 -14.84 6.30
N GLY A 159 -5.42 -14.94 5.37
CA GLY A 159 -6.74 -15.46 5.61
C GLY A 159 -6.73 -16.99 5.75
N GLU A 160 -7.84 -17.54 6.21
CA GLU A 160 -8.03 -18.98 6.43
C GLU A 160 -8.91 -19.62 5.34
N GLY A 161 -9.24 -18.87 4.29
CA GLY A 161 -10.09 -19.32 3.19
C GLY A 161 -9.30 -19.94 2.03
N ALA A 162 -9.99 -20.19 0.92
CA ALA A 162 -9.39 -20.73 -0.28
C ALA A 162 -8.62 -19.64 -1.07
N CYS A 163 -7.48 -20.02 -1.63
CA CYS A 163 -6.81 -19.22 -2.65
C CYS A 163 -7.70 -19.08 -3.89
N PRO A 164 -7.51 -18.06 -4.74
CA PRO A 164 -8.28 -17.91 -5.96
C PRO A 164 -7.98 -19.01 -6.97
N ALA A 165 -8.89 -19.21 -7.94
CA ALA A 165 -8.63 -20.10 -9.06
C ALA A 165 -7.46 -19.60 -9.90
N GLN A 166 -6.81 -20.52 -10.61
CA GLN A 166 -5.70 -20.18 -11.53
C GLN A 166 -6.21 -19.31 -12.68
N ALA A 167 -5.45 -18.28 -13.02
CA ALA A 167 -5.71 -17.42 -14.16
C ALA A 167 -5.47 -18.19 -15.48
N ASN A 168 -6.50 -18.25 -16.33
CA ASN A 168 -6.37 -18.78 -17.70
C ASN A 168 -6.02 -17.61 -18.64
N ALA A 169 -4.74 -17.31 -18.73
CA ALA A 169 -4.24 -16.12 -19.41
C ALA A 169 -3.98 -16.34 -20.89
N LYS A 170 -4.12 -15.26 -21.67
CA LYS A 170 -3.73 -15.14 -23.07
C LYS A 170 -2.86 -13.91 -23.25
N ALA A 171 -1.88 -13.99 -24.14
CA ALA A 171 -0.98 -12.89 -24.45
C ALA A 171 -0.89 -12.73 -25.97
N VAL A 172 -1.04 -11.50 -26.45
CA VAL A 172 -1.01 -11.18 -27.88
C VAL A 172 -0.20 -9.90 -28.09
N ARG A 173 0.71 -9.90 -29.06
CA ARG A 173 1.33 -8.66 -29.53
C ARG A 173 0.29 -7.78 -30.19
N VAL A 174 0.22 -6.52 -29.76
CA VAL A 174 -0.65 -5.50 -30.37
C VAL A 174 0.10 -4.79 -31.49
N ASP A 175 1.35 -4.46 -31.22
CA ASP A 175 2.29 -3.87 -32.19
C ASP A 175 3.74 -4.20 -31.79
N ALA A 176 4.72 -3.49 -32.39
CA ALA A 176 6.13 -3.72 -32.15
C ALA A 176 6.58 -3.49 -30.70
N LEU A 177 5.88 -2.66 -29.94
CA LEU A 177 6.27 -2.23 -28.59
C LEU A 177 5.27 -2.63 -27.50
N ASP A 178 4.03 -2.99 -27.89
CA ASP A 178 2.95 -3.26 -26.95
C ASP A 178 2.46 -4.71 -27.02
N GLY A 179 2.16 -5.27 -25.86
CA GLY A 179 1.55 -6.58 -25.71
C GLY A 179 0.33 -6.52 -24.80
N LYS A 180 -0.78 -7.13 -25.20
CA LYS A 180 -1.99 -7.25 -24.40
C LYS A 180 -2.03 -8.62 -23.73
N ILE A 181 -2.16 -8.61 -22.42
CA ILE A 181 -2.35 -9.79 -21.59
C ILE A 181 -3.78 -9.73 -21.05
N SER A 182 -4.54 -10.83 -21.17
CA SER A 182 -5.91 -10.92 -20.67
C SER A 182 -6.18 -12.30 -20.06
N TRP A 183 -7.15 -12.38 -19.17
CA TRP A 183 -7.60 -13.62 -18.53
C TRP A 183 -9.11 -13.58 -18.30
N GLN A 184 -9.68 -14.74 -17.97
CA GLN A 184 -11.09 -14.79 -17.56
C GLN A 184 -11.22 -14.25 -16.14
N HIS A 185 -12.34 -13.57 -15.87
CA HIS A 185 -12.64 -13.08 -14.52
C HIS A 185 -12.56 -14.20 -13.48
N ILE A 186 -11.90 -13.91 -12.35
CA ILE A 186 -11.70 -14.85 -11.24
C ILE A 186 -12.46 -14.31 -10.03
N GLU A 187 -13.60 -14.91 -9.74
CA GLU A 187 -14.61 -14.39 -8.81
C GLU A 187 -14.09 -14.10 -7.40
N ASN A 188 -13.17 -14.90 -6.88
CA ASN A 188 -12.63 -14.72 -5.52
C ASN A 188 -11.21 -14.14 -5.50
N ALA A 189 -10.71 -13.59 -6.62
CA ALA A 189 -9.44 -12.89 -6.66
C ALA A 189 -9.61 -11.41 -6.30
N GLN A 190 -8.71 -10.86 -5.50
CA GLN A 190 -8.56 -9.41 -5.32
C GLN A 190 -7.88 -8.77 -6.53
N GLY A 191 -7.00 -9.51 -7.19
CA GLY A 191 -6.25 -9.06 -8.34
C GLY A 191 -5.33 -10.14 -8.89
N CYS A 192 -4.54 -9.74 -9.88
CA CYS A 192 -3.54 -10.58 -10.52
C CYS A 192 -2.19 -9.88 -10.56
N ASN A 193 -1.12 -10.65 -10.41
CA ASN A 193 0.24 -10.18 -10.64
C ASN A 193 0.75 -10.76 -11.95
N VAL A 194 0.91 -9.91 -12.96
CA VAL A 194 1.44 -10.27 -14.27
C VAL A 194 2.96 -10.21 -14.21
N ARG A 195 3.61 -11.37 -14.19
CA ARG A 195 5.08 -11.48 -14.25
C ARG A 195 5.51 -11.77 -15.68
N TYR A 196 6.57 -11.12 -16.14
CA TYR A 196 7.05 -11.31 -17.50
C TYR A 196 8.56 -11.14 -17.63
N GLY A 197 9.11 -11.69 -18.71
CA GLY A 197 10.53 -11.63 -19.02
C GLY A 197 10.87 -12.32 -20.33
N MET A 198 12.16 -12.34 -20.68
CA MET A 198 12.65 -12.86 -21.95
C MET A 198 12.97 -14.37 -21.91
N ALA A 199 12.84 -15.02 -20.76
CA ALA A 199 13.01 -16.45 -20.60
C ALA A 199 12.02 -16.99 -19.55
N PRO A 200 11.57 -18.25 -19.64
CA PRO A 200 10.55 -18.79 -18.75
C PRO A 200 10.99 -18.87 -17.28
N ASP A 201 12.30 -18.97 -17.03
CA ASP A 201 12.91 -18.97 -15.70
C ASP A 201 13.32 -17.56 -15.22
N LYS A 202 13.08 -16.50 -16.02
CA LYS A 202 13.54 -15.12 -15.77
C LYS A 202 12.42 -14.10 -15.91
N LEU A 203 11.32 -14.30 -15.17
CA LEU A 203 10.20 -13.39 -15.12
C LEU A 203 10.47 -12.31 -14.05
N TYR A 204 11.37 -11.37 -14.35
CA TYR A 204 11.86 -10.38 -13.38
C TYR A 204 11.02 -9.12 -13.30
N GLN A 205 10.21 -8.84 -14.33
CA GLN A 205 9.27 -7.74 -14.32
C GLN A 205 7.91 -8.20 -13.82
N SER A 206 7.21 -7.31 -13.13
CA SER A 206 5.85 -7.59 -12.69
C SER A 206 4.97 -6.36 -12.75
N TRP A 207 3.69 -6.59 -12.97
CA TRP A 207 2.64 -5.58 -12.98
C TRP A 207 1.47 -6.07 -12.15
N LEU A 208 1.14 -5.31 -11.09
CA LEU A 208 0.01 -5.64 -10.22
C LEU A 208 -1.27 -5.02 -10.81
N VAL A 209 -2.29 -5.85 -11.00
CA VAL A 209 -3.57 -5.46 -11.61
C VAL A 209 -4.68 -5.71 -10.62
N TYR A 210 -5.43 -4.66 -10.28
CA TYR A 210 -6.65 -4.70 -9.50
C TYR A 210 -7.83 -4.32 -10.41
N ASP A 211 -9.00 -4.92 -10.16
CA ASP A 211 -10.28 -4.56 -10.80
C ASP A 211 -10.27 -4.59 -12.35
N ALA A 212 -9.38 -5.34 -12.95
CA ALA A 212 -9.35 -5.54 -14.39
C ALA A 212 -8.92 -6.98 -14.70
N ASP A 213 -9.38 -7.48 -15.83
CA ASP A 213 -9.07 -8.81 -16.33
C ASP A 213 -8.11 -8.73 -17.53
N GLU A 214 -7.44 -7.59 -17.71
CA GLU A 214 -6.45 -7.35 -18.74
C GLU A 214 -5.46 -6.25 -18.37
N VAL A 215 -4.30 -6.27 -19.02
CA VAL A 215 -3.30 -5.20 -18.97
C VAL A 215 -2.55 -5.11 -20.29
N THR A 216 -2.18 -3.89 -20.68
CA THR A 216 -1.26 -3.65 -21.79
C THR A 216 0.14 -3.39 -21.23
N LEU A 217 1.08 -4.24 -21.62
CA LEU A 217 2.49 -4.03 -21.35
C LEU A 217 3.09 -3.21 -22.47
N SER A 218 3.51 -2.00 -22.17
CA SER A 218 4.13 -1.08 -23.13
C SER A 218 5.66 -1.07 -23.01
N THR A 219 6.32 -0.53 -24.03
CA THR A 219 7.80 -0.44 -24.09
C THR A 219 8.52 -1.78 -24.13
N LEU A 220 7.89 -2.78 -24.71
CA LEU A 220 8.52 -4.06 -25.02
C LEU A 220 9.54 -3.90 -26.17
N MET A 221 10.51 -4.81 -26.24
CA MET A 221 11.48 -4.80 -27.33
C MET A 221 10.86 -5.41 -28.60
N SER A 222 11.00 -4.70 -29.73
CA SER A 222 10.53 -5.17 -31.04
C SER A 222 11.23 -6.47 -31.45
N GLY A 223 10.46 -7.45 -31.92
CA GLY A 223 10.97 -8.76 -32.35
C GLY A 223 11.42 -9.68 -31.20
N GLN A 224 11.29 -9.24 -29.96
CA GLN A 224 11.67 -10.05 -28.79
C GLN A 224 10.47 -10.87 -28.31
N THR A 225 10.69 -12.17 -28.16
CA THR A 225 9.74 -13.08 -27.49
C THR A 225 9.72 -12.82 -25.99
N TYR A 226 8.53 -12.78 -25.40
CA TYR A 226 8.32 -12.69 -23.95
C TYR A 226 7.59 -13.91 -23.41
N TYR A 227 7.92 -14.24 -22.17
CA TYR A 227 7.23 -15.25 -21.36
C TYR A 227 6.46 -14.54 -20.27
N ILE A 228 5.21 -14.92 -20.06
CA ILE A 228 4.28 -14.26 -19.16
C ILE A 228 3.66 -15.31 -18.23
N CYS A 229 3.49 -14.96 -16.98
CA CYS A 229 2.76 -15.72 -15.98
C CYS A 229 1.80 -14.78 -15.24
N VAL A 230 0.55 -15.14 -15.14
CA VAL A 230 -0.46 -14.38 -14.41
C VAL A 230 -0.82 -15.12 -13.14
N ASP A 231 -0.34 -14.63 -12.00
CA ASP A 231 -0.64 -15.18 -10.69
C ASP A 231 -1.86 -14.47 -10.11
N SER A 232 -2.92 -15.20 -9.81
CA SER A 232 -4.09 -14.67 -9.11
C SER A 232 -3.85 -14.65 -7.59
N PHE A 233 -4.37 -13.66 -6.89
CA PHE A 233 -4.22 -13.58 -5.44
C PHE A 233 -5.48 -13.04 -4.75
N ASN A 234 -5.61 -13.41 -3.49
CA ASN A 234 -6.54 -12.83 -2.53
C ASN A 234 -5.90 -12.81 -1.13
N GLU A 235 -6.66 -12.52 -0.10
CA GLU A 235 -6.19 -12.49 1.29
C GLU A 235 -5.71 -13.85 1.83
N ASN A 236 -6.04 -14.95 1.15
CA ASN A 236 -5.70 -16.31 1.59
C ASN A 236 -4.42 -16.83 0.94
N GLY A 237 -3.97 -16.20 -0.14
CA GLY A 237 -2.73 -16.57 -0.81
C GLY A 237 -2.73 -16.30 -2.32
N VAL A 238 -1.76 -16.90 -2.99
CA VAL A 238 -1.49 -16.74 -4.42
C VAL A 238 -1.62 -18.09 -5.11
N THR A 239 -2.32 -18.11 -6.25
CA THR A 239 -2.34 -19.24 -7.17
C THR A 239 -1.50 -18.88 -8.39
N THR A 240 -0.40 -19.61 -8.58
CA THR A 240 0.52 -19.40 -9.70
C THR A 240 -0.13 -19.81 -11.02
N GLY A 241 -0.04 -18.95 -12.02
CA GLY A 241 -0.51 -19.20 -13.37
C GLY A 241 0.43 -20.11 -14.18
N GLU A 242 0.00 -20.47 -15.37
CA GLU A 242 0.86 -21.11 -16.35
C GLU A 242 1.76 -20.09 -17.05
N ILE A 243 2.96 -20.51 -17.45
CA ILE A 243 3.84 -19.67 -18.25
C ILE A 243 3.41 -19.78 -19.71
N ILE A 244 2.99 -18.68 -20.30
CA ILE A 244 2.62 -18.57 -21.70
C ILE A 244 3.67 -17.79 -22.48
N LYS A 245 3.77 -18.06 -23.78
CA LYS A 245 4.70 -17.41 -24.70
C LYS A 245 3.96 -16.38 -25.54
N MET A 246 4.56 -15.20 -25.70
CA MET A 246 4.14 -14.18 -26.63
C MET A 246 5.27 -13.92 -27.62
N GLU A 247 5.05 -14.29 -28.88
CA GLU A 247 6.03 -14.10 -29.93
C GLU A 247 6.27 -12.60 -30.20
N GLY A 248 7.49 -12.27 -30.65
CA GLY A 248 7.92 -10.91 -30.93
C GLY A 248 7.37 -10.33 -32.23
#